data_abc72d7d3f98108c72131657e6d25d91
#
_entry.id   abc72d7d3f98108c72131657e6d25d91
#
_cell.length_a   1.000
_cell.length_b   1.000
_cell.length_c   1.000
_cell.angle_alpha   90.00
_cell.angle_beta   90.00
_cell.angle_gamma   90.00
#
_symmetry.space_group_name_H-M   'P 1'
#
loop_
_entity.id
_entity.type
_entity.pdbx_description
1 polymer ?
#
loop_
_entity_poly.entity_id
_entity_poly.type
_entity_poly.pdbx_seq_one_letter_code
_entity_poly.pdbx_strand_id
1 'polypeptide(L)'
;MTMQERYLALTEKRKIPEVIVVEGKDDTANLRRFYEVDTYETRGSAIDQDDLERIATLQELRGVIVFTDPDYNGERIRKIIMQEVPQAKHAFLNRGEAVPKSKTKGRSLGVEHAKFLKI
;
A
#
# COMPACT_ATOMS: atom_id res chain seq x y z
N MET A 1 11.39 0.46 31.86
CA MET A 1 10.41 1.17 31.03
C MET A 1 9.21 1.57 31.87
N THR A 2 8.84 2.84 31.82
CA THR A 2 7.70 3.33 32.57
C THR A 2 6.40 2.95 31.90
N MET A 3 5.30 3.11 32.63
CA MET A 3 3.96 2.86 32.06
C MET A 3 3.71 3.76 30.87
N GLN A 4 4.11 5.02 30.97
CA GLN A 4 3.92 5.98 29.91
C GLN A 4 4.71 5.58 28.66
N GLU A 5 5.94 5.15 28.84
CA GLU A 5 6.76 4.68 27.73
C GLU A 5 6.14 3.46 27.05
N ARG A 6 5.59 2.55 27.85
CA ARG A 6 4.92 1.38 27.30
C ARG A 6 3.70 1.78 26.50
N TYR A 7 2.91 2.71 27.02
CA TYR A 7 1.71 3.18 26.35
C TYR A 7 2.05 3.80 25.00
N LEU A 8 3.08 4.66 24.99
CA LEU A 8 3.51 5.30 23.75
C LEU A 8 4.01 4.29 22.73
N ALA A 9 4.76 3.29 23.19
CA ALA A 9 5.27 2.25 22.31
C ALA A 9 4.13 1.45 21.66
N LEU A 10 3.06 1.21 22.40
CA LEU A 10 1.92 0.45 21.89
C LEU A 10 1.06 1.25 20.93
N THR A 11 1.02 2.57 21.09
CA THR A 11 0.18 3.41 20.25
C THR A 11 0.93 4.04 19.09
N GLU A 12 2.25 4.03 19.13
CA GLU A 12 3.04 4.62 18.06
C GLU A 12 3.04 3.72 16.84
N LYS A 13 2.67 4.27 15.71
CA LYS A 13 2.63 3.53 14.46
C LYS A 13 3.98 3.56 13.78
N ARG A 14 4.31 2.47 13.08
CA ARG A 14 5.53 2.42 12.29
C ARG A 14 5.41 3.37 11.12
N LYS A 15 6.46 4.13 10.88
CA LYS A 15 6.50 5.07 9.78
C LYS A 15 7.04 4.38 8.52
N ILE A 16 6.36 4.61 7.40
CA ILE A 16 6.81 4.12 6.11
C ILE A 16 7.22 5.35 5.29
N PRO A 17 8.49 5.46 4.92
CA PRO A 17 8.97 6.65 4.19
C PRO A 17 8.49 6.74 2.75
N GLU A 18 8.25 5.62 2.11
CA GLU A 18 7.76 5.62 0.73
C GLU A 18 6.29 5.99 0.66
N VAL A 19 5.85 6.42 -0.52
CA VAL A 19 4.43 6.62 -0.79
C VAL A 19 3.86 5.30 -1.27
N ILE A 20 2.73 4.91 -0.74
CA ILE A 20 2.09 3.65 -1.15
C ILE A 20 0.99 3.95 -2.15
N VAL A 21 1.08 3.35 -3.33
CA VAL A 21 0.05 3.46 -4.35
C VAL A 21 -1.02 2.42 -4.08
N VAL A 22 -2.25 2.89 -3.89
CA VAL A 22 -3.39 2.04 -3.58
C VAL A 22 -4.55 2.36 -4.53
N GLU A 23 -5.60 1.58 -4.49
CA GLU A 23 -6.72 1.77 -5.40
C GLU A 23 -7.72 2.81 -4.89
N GLY A 24 -8.00 2.85 -3.62
CA GLY A 24 -9.00 3.75 -3.09
C GLY A 24 -8.79 4.20 -1.65
N LYS A 25 -9.72 5.03 -1.20
CA LYS A 25 -9.62 5.63 0.14
C LYS A 25 -9.75 4.62 1.27
N ASP A 26 -10.43 3.50 1.03
CA ASP A 26 -10.56 2.47 2.06
C ASP A 26 -9.21 1.81 2.31
N ASP A 27 -8.41 1.65 1.26
CA ASP A 27 -7.06 1.11 1.40
C ASP A 27 -6.20 2.04 2.22
N THR A 28 -6.30 3.34 1.95
CA THR A 28 -5.59 4.35 2.71
C THR A 28 -5.97 4.28 4.19
N ALA A 29 -7.27 4.22 4.46
CA ALA A 29 -7.77 4.15 5.84
C ALA A 29 -7.24 2.91 6.56
N ASN A 30 -7.25 1.76 5.86
CA ASN A 30 -6.75 0.51 6.45
C ASN A 30 -5.25 0.59 6.75
N LEU A 31 -4.47 1.12 5.83
CA LEU A 31 -3.03 1.26 6.04
C LEU A 31 -2.74 2.18 7.21
N ARG A 32 -3.47 3.26 7.33
CA ARG A 32 -3.26 4.23 8.41
C ARG A 32 -3.65 3.74 9.78
N ARG A 33 -4.38 2.65 9.85
CA ARG A 33 -4.65 2.01 11.15
C ARG A 33 -3.37 1.42 11.74
N PHE A 34 -2.42 1.02 10.91
CA PHE A 34 -1.22 0.32 11.34
C PHE A 34 0.07 1.09 11.10
N TYR A 35 0.05 2.04 10.18
CA TYR A 35 1.26 2.76 9.76
C TYR A 35 1.03 4.25 9.66
N GLU A 36 2.10 5.00 9.84
CA GLU A 36 2.12 6.41 9.52
C GLU A 36 2.64 6.48 8.09
N VAL A 37 1.78 6.76 7.14
CA VAL A 37 2.10 6.61 5.73
C VAL A 37 1.32 7.57 4.85
N ASP A 38 1.92 7.97 3.74
CA ASP A 38 1.26 8.74 2.70
C ASP A 38 0.89 7.80 1.58
N THR A 39 -0.26 8.03 0.97
CA THR A 39 -0.73 7.18 -0.10
C THR A 39 -1.06 7.98 -1.35
N TYR A 40 -1.04 7.31 -2.49
CA TYR A 40 -1.53 7.84 -3.75
C TYR A 40 -2.64 6.90 -4.20
N GLU A 41 -3.86 7.44 -4.35
CA GLU A 41 -5.03 6.64 -4.73
C GLU A 41 -5.27 6.75 -6.22
N THR A 42 -5.29 5.62 -6.92
CA THR A 42 -5.56 5.63 -8.35
C THR A 42 -7.04 5.82 -8.66
N ARG A 43 -7.89 5.55 -7.68
CA ARG A 43 -9.32 5.81 -7.77
C ARG A 43 -10.03 5.18 -8.94
N GLY A 44 -9.91 3.89 -9.03
CA GLY A 44 -10.68 3.14 -9.99
C GLY A 44 -9.85 2.41 -10.99
N SER A 45 -10.45 2.07 -12.11
CA SER A 45 -9.86 1.16 -13.06
C SER A 45 -8.95 1.82 -14.08
N ALA A 46 -9.05 3.12 -14.24
CA ALA A 46 -8.28 3.81 -15.27
C ALA A 46 -7.12 4.56 -14.68
N ILE A 47 -5.92 4.04 -14.92
CA ILE A 47 -4.72 4.77 -14.57
C ILE A 47 -4.25 5.45 -15.85
N ASP A 48 -4.15 6.77 -15.83
CA ASP A 48 -3.82 7.53 -17.02
C ASP A 48 -2.39 8.05 -16.99
N GLN A 49 -2.00 8.78 -18.03
CA GLN A 49 -0.64 9.29 -18.14
C GLN A 49 -0.30 10.25 -17.02
N ASP A 50 -1.25 11.05 -16.57
CA ASP A 50 -1.00 11.98 -15.46
C ASP A 50 -0.70 11.22 -14.18
N ASP A 51 -1.42 10.13 -13.92
CA ASP A 51 -1.15 9.29 -12.77
C ASP A 51 0.26 8.73 -12.84
N LEU A 52 0.67 8.24 -14.01
CA LEU A 52 1.98 7.65 -14.18
C LEU A 52 3.10 8.67 -13.98
N GLU A 53 2.90 9.88 -14.45
CA GLU A 53 3.88 10.94 -14.26
C GLU A 53 4.02 11.31 -12.79
N ARG A 54 2.91 11.38 -12.09
CA ARG A 54 2.94 11.67 -10.65
C ARG A 54 3.63 10.56 -9.87
N ILE A 55 3.33 9.31 -10.21
CA ILE A 55 3.95 8.17 -9.56
C ILE A 55 5.46 8.15 -9.83
N ALA A 56 5.86 8.44 -11.06
CA ALA A 56 7.27 8.51 -11.40
C ALA A 56 7.99 9.60 -10.60
N THR A 57 7.35 10.75 -10.43
CA THR A 57 7.91 11.84 -9.63
C THR A 57 8.02 11.43 -8.16
N LEU A 58 6.99 10.79 -7.63
CA LEU A 58 7.02 10.32 -6.26
C LEU A 58 8.12 9.28 -6.07
N GLN A 59 8.34 8.44 -7.07
CA GLN A 59 9.41 7.45 -6.99
C GLN A 59 10.78 8.13 -6.86
N GLU A 60 11.01 9.19 -7.61
CA GLU A 60 12.27 9.90 -7.53
C GLU A 60 12.46 10.63 -6.21
N LEU A 61 11.38 11.21 -5.69
CA LEU A 61 11.46 11.99 -4.46
C LEU A 61 11.46 11.17 -3.19
N ARG A 62 10.69 10.09 -3.17
CA ARG A 62 10.44 9.35 -1.94
C ARG A 62 10.58 7.83 -2.06
N GLY A 63 10.43 7.32 -3.25
CA GLY A 63 10.24 5.91 -3.45
C GLY A 63 8.76 5.57 -3.39
N VAL A 64 8.36 4.56 -4.13
CA VAL A 64 6.97 4.13 -4.24
C VAL A 64 6.86 2.65 -3.96
N ILE A 65 5.81 2.29 -3.25
CA ILE A 65 5.43 0.89 -3.04
C ILE A 65 4.04 0.73 -3.64
N VAL A 66 3.89 -0.17 -4.59
CA VAL A 66 2.60 -0.46 -5.19
C VAL A 66 1.91 -1.54 -4.36
N PHE A 67 0.72 -1.25 -3.87
CA PHE A 67 -0.02 -2.17 -3.04
C PHE A 67 -1.48 -2.21 -3.50
N THR A 68 -1.75 -3.05 -4.49
CA THR A 68 -3.08 -3.19 -5.07
C THR A 68 -3.63 -4.58 -4.73
N ASP A 69 -4.94 -4.72 -4.85
CA ASP A 69 -5.61 -5.99 -4.55
C ASP A 69 -5.17 -7.10 -5.51
N PRO A 70 -5.17 -8.35 -5.04
CA PRO A 70 -4.80 -9.47 -5.90
C PRO A 70 -5.99 -9.90 -6.79
N ASP A 71 -6.54 -8.97 -7.52
CA ASP A 71 -7.63 -9.21 -8.45
C ASP A 71 -7.21 -8.71 -9.84
N TYR A 72 -8.10 -8.90 -10.81
CA TYR A 72 -7.78 -8.52 -12.19
C TYR A 72 -7.38 -7.05 -12.32
N ASN A 73 -8.16 -6.18 -11.72
CA ASN A 73 -7.90 -4.75 -11.82
C ASN A 73 -6.60 -4.35 -11.11
N GLY A 74 -6.39 -4.89 -9.93
CA GLY A 74 -5.19 -4.59 -9.17
C GLY A 74 -3.92 -5.06 -9.88
N GLU A 75 -3.99 -6.24 -10.50
CA GLU A 75 -2.85 -6.77 -11.26
C GLU A 75 -2.59 -5.96 -12.52
N ARG A 76 -3.65 -5.47 -13.15
CA ARG A 76 -3.53 -4.63 -14.33
C ARG A 76 -2.83 -3.31 -13.99
N ILE A 77 -3.25 -2.67 -12.91
CA ILE A 77 -2.62 -1.43 -12.46
C ILE A 77 -1.15 -1.68 -12.13
N ARG A 78 -0.88 -2.77 -11.43
CA ARG A 78 0.47 -3.13 -11.05
C ARG A 78 1.39 -3.31 -12.27
N LYS A 79 0.88 -3.98 -13.29
CA LYS A 79 1.64 -4.20 -14.52
C LYS A 79 1.95 -2.91 -15.26
N ILE A 80 0.98 -2.01 -15.31
CA ILE A 80 1.18 -0.72 -15.96
C ILE A 80 2.27 0.07 -15.24
N ILE A 81 2.19 0.11 -13.92
CA ILE A 81 3.20 0.84 -13.14
C ILE A 81 4.57 0.18 -13.27
N MET A 82 4.59 -1.15 -13.31
CA MET A 82 5.84 -1.89 -13.45
C MET A 82 6.56 -1.54 -14.75
N GLN A 83 5.80 -1.33 -15.83
CA GLN A 83 6.37 -0.95 -17.11
C GLN A 83 6.91 0.47 -17.12
N GLU A 84 6.17 1.39 -16.51
CA GLU A 84 6.51 2.80 -16.58
C GLU A 84 7.43 3.27 -15.46
N VAL A 85 7.38 2.62 -14.33
CA VAL A 85 8.19 2.97 -13.17
C VAL A 85 8.81 1.69 -12.59
N PRO A 86 9.76 1.11 -13.31
CA PRO A 86 10.31 -0.19 -12.91
C PRO A 86 11.07 -0.21 -11.60
N GLN A 87 11.46 0.94 -11.08
CA GLN A 87 12.17 1.00 -9.80
C GLN A 87 11.23 0.91 -8.61
N ALA A 88 9.93 1.04 -8.81
CA ALA A 88 8.97 0.98 -7.71
C ALA A 88 9.00 -0.40 -7.05
N LYS A 89 8.82 -0.41 -5.73
CA LYS A 89 8.69 -1.65 -4.99
C LYS A 89 7.25 -2.12 -5.07
N HIS A 90 7.04 -3.40 -4.82
CA HIS A 90 5.70 -3.97 -4.81
C HIS A 90 5.45 -4.70 -3.52
N ALA A 91 4.28 -4.49 -2.95
CA ALA A 91 3.84 -5.20 -1.77
C ALA A 91 2.73 -6.15 -2.16
N PHE A 92 2.73 -7.32 -1.56
CA PHE A 92 1.75 -8.36 -1.85
C PHE A 92 1.15 -8.87 -0.56
N LEU A 93 -0.14 -9.19 -0.61
CA LEU A 93 -0.77 -9.83 0.51
C LEU A 93 -0.37 -11.30 0.53
N ASN A 94 -0.19 -11.83 1.72
CA ASN A 94 0.02 -13.26 1.88
C ASN A 94 -1.32 -13.93 1.60
N ARG A 95 -1.36 -14.83 0.61
CA ARG A 95 -2.60 -15.44 0.21
C ARG A 95 -3.34 -16.15 1.33
N GLY A 96 -2.61 -16.78 2.21
CA GLY A 96 -3.23 -17.49 3.33
C GLY A 96 -3.89 -16.55 4.32
N GLU A 97 -3.46 -15.31 4.35
CA GLU A 97 -3.98 -14.29 5.26
C GLU A 97 -5.00 -13.39 4.60
N ALA A 98 -4.95 -13.30 3.30
CA ALA A 98 -5.84 -12.44 2.55
C ALA A 98 -7.12 -13.14 2.15
N VAL A 99 -7.42 -14.21 2.79
CA VAL A 99 -8.58 -14.98 2.45
C VAL A 99 -9.81 -14.13 2.63
N PRO A 100 -10.53 -13.95 1.60
CA PRO A 100 -11.60 -12.99 1.55
C PRO A 100 -12.90 -13.41 2.06
N LYS A 101 -12.97 -13.87 3.23
CA LYS A 101 -14.19 -14.25 3.73
C LYS A 101 -15.06 -13.13 3.81
N SER A 102 -14.68 -12.29 4.58
CA SER A 102 -15.45 -11.14 4.73
C SER A 102 -14.60 -10.11 4.11
N LYS A 103 -14.91 -9.73 2.97
CA LYS A 103 -14.14 -8.82 2.24
C LYS A 103 -13.48 -7.80 3.08
N THR A 104 -14.24 -6.96 3.68
CA THR A 104 -13.70 -5.84 4.43
C THR A 104 -12.76 -6.25 5.55
N LYS A 105 -13.20 -7.18 6.35
CA LYS A 105 -12.38 -7.62 7.47
C LYS A 105 -11.15 -8.35 7.00
N GLY A 106 -11.28 -9.12 5.96
CA GLY A 106 -10.15 -9.82 5.39
C GLY A 106 -9.08 -8.85 4.91
N ARG A 107 -9.50 -7.73 4.36
CA ARG A 107 -8.55 -6.74 3.89
C ARG A 107 -7.77 -6.12 5.03
N SER A 108 -8.45 -5.77 6.10
CA SER A 108 -7.78 -5.17 7.24
C SER A 108 -6.72 -6.09 7.81
N LEU A 109 -7.06 -7.37 7.95
CA LEU A 109 -6.09 -8.33 8.45
C LEU A 109 -4.97 -8.55 7.44
N GLY A 110 -5.32 -8.56 6.16
CA GLY A 110 -4.33 -8.74 5.10
C GLY A 110 -3.29 -7.65 5.08
N VAL A 111 -3.71 -6.41 5.32
CA VAL A 111 -2.79 -5.29 5.36
C VAL A 111 -1.76 -5.46 6.46
N GLU A 112 -2.20 -5.97 7.61
CA GLU A 112 -1.32 -6.17 8.73
C GLU A 112 -0.20 -7.16 8.42
N HIS A 113 -0.48 -8.09 7.52
CA HIS A 113 0.47 -9.14 7.15
C HIS A 113 1.05 -8.94 5.76
N ALA A 114 0.95 -7.76 5.22
CA ALA A 114 1.47 -7.49 3.89
C ALA A 114 2.99 -7.67 3.85
N LYS A 115 3.48 -8.26 2.79
CA LYS A 115 4.90 -8.45 2.58
C LYS A 115 5.37 -7.50 1.51
N PHE A 116 6.45 -6.80 1.79
CA PHE A 116 7.00 -5.82 0.88
C PHE A 116 8.21 -6.40 0.15
N LEU A 117 8.08 -6.51 -1.17
CA LEU A 117 9.13 -7.09 -1.99
C LEU A 117 9.73 -6.02 -2.89
N LYS A 118 11.04 -6.14 -3.11
CA LYS A 118 11.70 -5.27 -4.07
C LYS A 118 11.72 -6.00 -5.39
N ILE A 119 11.32 -5.32 -6.43
CA ILE A 119 11.29 -5.90 -7.75
C ILE A 119 12.57 -5.54 -8.50
#